data_17873396361195cceb6c8998d168d9ad
#
_entry.id   17873396361195cceb6c8998d168d9ad
#
_cell.length_a   1.000
_cell.length_b   1.000
_cell.length_c   1.000
_cell.angle_alpha   90.00
_cell.angle_beta   90.00
_cell.angle_gamma   90.00
#
_symmetry.space_group_name_H-M   'P 1'
#
loop_
_entity.id
_entity.type
_entity.pdbx_description
1 polymer ?
#
loop_
_entity_poly.entity_id
_entity_poly.type
_entity_poly.pdbx_seq_one_letter_code
_entity_poly.pdbx_strand_id
1 'polypeptide(L)'
;NASSHIFSSDNLSKGEKNLEDMNKIKSGEISIIIGTQLVAKGYNFPHLKLVVVIDADMGLNAGDHRVMEKSYQVIKQVVGRAGRYDSQGRALIQTWMPRHPVLQALLKDHGEKFLNTELEQRIEANVPPHAKFISLILSGRKERTLLDFGIKLKNQFDSHDLQDLDIFGPAVAPISRIKNKT
;
A
#
# COMPACT_ATOMS: atom_id res chain seq x y z
N ASN A 1 -6.45 18.55 28.11
CA ASN A 1 -5.37 18.16 27.19
C ASN A 1 -5.61 16.73 26.73
N ALA A 2 -5.72 16.50 25.41
CA ALA A 2 -5.86 15.15 24.86
C ALA A 2 -4.48 14.46 24.88
N SER A 3 -4.42 13.25 25.42
CA SER A 3 -3.22 12.41 25.40
C SER A 3 -3.08 11.75 24.04
N SER A 4 -1.89 11.77 23.43
CA SER A 4 -1.61 11.14 22.14
C SER A 4 -0.49 10.13 22.22
N HIS A 5 -0.57 9.07 21.39
CA HIS A 5 0.47 8.06 21.25
C HIS A 5 0.78 7.79 19.78
N ILE A 6 2.07 7.64 19.45
CA ILE A 6 2.56 7.38 18.09
C ILE A 6 3.01 5.92 17.99
N PHE A 7 2.37 5.17 17.11
CA PHE A 7 2.80 3.84 16.70
C PHE A 7 3.67 3.92 15.45
N SER A 8 4.95 3.57 15.59
CA SER A 8 5.87 3.40 14.46
C SER A 8 6.38 1.96 14.42
N SER A 9 6.92 1.54 13.26
CA SER A 9 7.58 0.24 13.09
C SER A 9 8.68 0.00 14.12
N ASP A 10 9.43 1.06 14.46
CA ASP A 10 10.54 1.02 15.39
C ASP A 10 10.09 0.84 16.85
N ASN A 11 8.87 1.28 17.18
CA ASN A 11 8.27 1.11 18.50
C ASN A 11 7.64 -0.28 18.68
N LEU A 12 7.22 -0.94 17.60
CA LEU A 12 6.60 -2.27 17.65
C LEU A 12 7.57 -3.40 18.06
N SER A 13 8.88 -3.18 17.92
CA SER A 13 9.90 -4.15 18.33
C SER A 13 10.12 -4.26 19.86
N LYS A 14 9.54 -3.36 20.67
CA LYS A 14 9.68 -3.33 22.13
C LYS A 14 8.43 -3.90 22.80
N GLY A 15 8.34 -5.21 22.90
CA GLY A 15 7.14 -5.97 23.31
C GLY A 15 6.47 -5.54 24.62
N GLU A 16 7.22 -5.28 25.70
CA GLU A 16 6.63 -4.92 26.99
C GLU A 16 6.00 -3.51 27.00
N LYS A 17 6.68 -2.53 26.39
CA LYS A 17 6.17 -1.16 26.30
C LYS A 17 4.88 -1.06 25.48
N ASN A 18 4.73 -1.92 24.46
CA ASN A 18 3.50 -2.01 23.68
C ASN A 18 2.31 -2.51 24.49
N LEU A 19 2.50 -3.41 25.43
CA LEU A 19 1.41 -3.90 26.28
C LEU A 19 0.90 -2.82 27.24
N GLU A 20 1.79 -2.03 27.84
CA GLU A 20 1.40 -0.89 28.69
C GLU A 20 0.64 0.17 27.89
N ASP A 21 1.15 0.54 26.71
CA ASP A 21 0.51 1.53 25.85
C ASP A 21 -0.86 1.05 25.37
N MET A 22 -1.00 -0.22 25.05
CA MET A 22 -2.30 -0.82 24.70
C MET A 22 -3.30 -0.82 25.87
N ASN A 23 -2.84 -1.03 27.10
CA ASN A 23 -3.70 -0.93 28.28
C ASN A 23 -4.18 0.51 28.50
N LYS A 24 -3.31 1.51 28.34
CA LYS A 24 -3.67 2.95 28.42
C LYS A 24 -4.64 3.38 27.31
N ILE A 25 -4.56 2.78 26.13
CA ILE A 25 -5.54 3.01 25.06
C ILE A 25 -6.89 2.39 25.43
N LYS A 26 -6.90 1.18 25.95
CA LYS A 26 -8.12 0.48 26.38
C LYS A 26 -8.79 1.16 27.56
N SER A 27 -8.02 1.72 28.49
CA SER A 27 -8.55 2.49 29.63
C SER A 27 -9.05 3.88 29.23
N GLY A 28 -8.73 4.36 28.03
CA GLY A 28 -9.09 5.71 27.58
C GLY A 28 -8.14 6.82 28.03
N GLU A 29 -7.03 6.49 28.69
CA GLU A 29 -5.99 7.46 29.05
C GLU A 29 -5.33 8.08 27.82
N ILE A 30 -5.18 7.32 26.74
CA ILE A 30 -4.73 7.78 25.43
C ILE A 30 -5.95 8.01 24.54
N SER A 31 -6.17 9.27 24.16
CA SER A 31 -7.33 9.70 23.37
C SER A 31 -7.05 9.76 21.87
N ILE A 32 -5.79 9.93 21.47
CA ILE A 32 -5.37 10.08 20.06
C ILE A 32 -4.29 9.07 19.74
N ILE A 33 -4.54 8.28 18.72
CA ILE A 33 -3.58 7.30 18.19
C ILE A 33 -3.12 7.78 16.82
N ILE A 34 -1.82 7.93 16.66
CA ILE A 34 -1.19 8.31 15.38
C ILE A 34 -0.36 7.14 14.90
N GLY A 35 -0.51 6.74 13.64
CA GLY A 35 0.27 5.64 13.11
C GLY A 35 0.09 5.43 11.62
N THR A 36 0.90 4.53 11.08
CA THR A 36 0.82 4.10 9.69
C THR A 36 -0.13 2.90 9.53
N GLN A 37 -0.14 2.26 8.38
CA GLN A 37 -0.92 1.05 8.08
C GLN A 37 -0.77 -0.07 9.13
N LEU A 38 0.34 -0.10 9.89
CA LEU A 38 0.59 -1.08 10.95
C LEU A 38 -0.44 -1.00 12.07
N VAL A 39 -0.94 0.20 12.39
CA VAL A 39 -2.00 0.39 13.40
C VAL A 39 -3.32 -0.24 12.94
N ALA A 40 -3.54 -0.32 11.63
CA ALA A 40 -4.72 -0.96 11.07
C ALA A 40 -4.68 -2.49 11.16
N LYS A 41 -3.51 -3.10 11.37
CA LYS A 41 -3.33 -4.56 11.44
C LYS A 41 -3.11 -5.01 12.87
N GLY A 42 -3.95 -5.92 13.34
CA GLY A 42 -3.70 -6.71 14.56
C GLY A 42 -4.15 -6.09 15.89
N TYR A 43 -4.47 -4.81 15.97
CA TYR A 43 -4.93 -4.19 17.21
C TYR A 43 -6.45 -3.98 17.22
N ASN A 44 -7.04 -4.14 18.41
CA ASN A 44 -8.45 -3.88 18.64
C ASN A 44 -8.62 -2.62 19.51
N PHE A 45 -9.36 -1.65 19.00
CA PHE A 45 -9.63 -0.38 19.67
C PHE A 45 -11.14 -0.26 19.91
N PRO A 46 -11.66 -0.77 21.04
CA PRO A 46 -13.12 -0.86 21.29
C PRO A 46 -13.80 0.50 21.34
N HIS A 47 -13.10 1.54 21.75
CA HIS A 47 -13.67 2.90 21.93
C HIS A 47 -13.35 3.86 20.77
N LEU A 48 -12.88 3.35 19.64
CA LEU A 48 -12.50 4.17 18.48
C LEU A 48 -13.76 4.72 17.78
N LYS A 49 -14.04 6.01 17.96
CA LYS A 49 -15.20 6.70 17.37
C LYS A 49 -14.88 7.40 16.06
N LEU A 50 -13.65 7.86 15.88
CA LEU A 50 -13.22 8.61 14.72
C LEU A 50 -11.92 8.03 14.16
N VAL A 51 -11.90 7.85 12.86
CA VAL A 51 -10.69 7.52 12.08
C VAL A 51 -10.44 8.66 11.10
N VAL A 52 -9.21 9.11 11.02
CA VAL A 52 -8.78 10.12 10.05
C VAL A 52 -7.65 9.55 9.20
N VAL A 53 -7.86 9.53 7.89
CA VAL A 53 -6.82 9.19 6.91
C VAL A 53 -6.27 10.49 6.34
N ILE A 54 -5.02 10.79 6.64
CA ILE A 54 -4.33 11.98 6.14
C ILE A 54 -3.62 11.61 4.85
N ASP A 55 -3.77 12.43 3.81
CA ASP A 55 -3.14 12.26 2.50
C ASP A 55 -3.37 10.86 1.90
N ALA A 56 -4.62 10.54 1.63
CA ALA A 56 -4.98 9.29 0.97
C ALA A 56 -4.35 9.13 -0.43
N ASP A 57 -3.97 10.25 -1.06
CA ASP A 57 -3.47 10.29 -2.44
C ASP A 57 -2.08 9.67 -2.57
N MET A 58 -1.30 9.66 -1.49
CA MET A 58 0.03 9.03 -1.45
C MET A 58 -0.03 7.53 -1.80
N GLY A 59 -1.11 6.85 -1.42
CA GLY A 59 -1.35 5.43 -1.74
C GLY A 59 -1.93 5.20 -3.14
N LEU A 60 -2.49 6.23 -3.79
CA LEU A 60 -3.21 6.09 -5.06
C LEU A 60 -2.31 6.27 -6.30
N ASN A 61 -1.12 6.84 -6.16
CA ASN A 61 -0.23 7.23 -7.25
C ASN A 61 1.01 6.32 -7.41
N ALA A 62 1.07 5.18 -6.76
CA ALA A 62 2.20 4.27 -6.92
C ALA A 62 2.13 3.54 -8.28
N GLY A 63 3.28 3.36 -8.95
CA GLY A 63 3.37 2.71 -10.26
C GLY A 63 3.21 1.17 -10.25
N ASP A 64 2.55 0.58 -9.28
CA ASP A 64 2.25 -0.85 -9.18
C ASP A 64 0.85 -1.10 -9.76
N HIS A 65 0.70 -2.08 -10.65
CA HIS A 65 -0.59 -2.49 -11.21
C HIS A 65 -1.65 -2.89 -10.16
N ARG A 66 -1.24 -3.14 -8.92
CA ARG A 66 -2.13 -3.46 -7.78
C ARG A 66 -2.41 -2.26 -6.88
N VAL A 67 -1.97 -1.07 -7.25
CA VAL A 67 -2.07 0.10 -6.36
C VAL A 67 -3.50 0.43 -5.97
N MET A 68 -4.42 0.34 -6.91
CA MET A 68 -5.84 0.64 -6.70
C MET A 68 -6.48 -0.34 -5.70
N GLU A 69 -6.28 -1.64 -5.92
CA GLU A 69 -6.76 -2.70 -5.04
C GLU A 69 -6.16 -2.58 -3.64
N LYS A 70 -4.85 -2.41 -3.53
CA LYS A 70 -4.16 -2.26 -2.24
C LYS A 70 -4.66 -1.04 -1.47
N SER A 71 -4.81 0.09 -2.16
CA SER A 71 -5.32 1.33 -1.54
C SER A 71 -6.75 1.16 -1.06
N TYR A 72 -7.61 0.55 -1.88
CA TYR A 72 -8.98 0.21 -1.46
C TYR A 72 -8.98 -0.66 -0.21
N GLN A 73 -8.21 -1.75 -0.19
CA GLN A 73 -8.14 -2.67 0.94
C GLN A 73 -7.62 -2.00 2.21
N VAL A 74 -6.57 -1.20 2.10
CA VAL A 74 -5.98 -0.50 3.25
C VAL A 74 -6.95 0.52 3.83
N ILE A 75 -7.52 1.39 3.00
CA ILE A 75 -8.44 2.42 3.47
C ILE A 75 -9.71 1.77 4.03
N LYS A 76 -10.27 0.76 3.39
CA LYS A 76 -11.43 0.00 3.88
C LYS A 76 -11.14 -0.64 5.24
N GLN A 77 -9.96 -1.21 5.43
CA GLN A 77 -9.55 -1.80 6.70
C GLN A 77 -9.46 -0.76 7.82
N VAL A 78 -8.88 0.41 7.52
CA VAL A 78 -8.72 1.51 8.47
C VAL A 78 -10.08 2.12 8.84
N VAL A 79 -10.89 2.45 7.83
CA VAL A 79 -12.25 3.00 8.02
C VAL A 79 -13.14 2.05 8.81
N GLY A 80 -13.06 0.75 8.51
CA GLY A 80 -13.82 -0.29 9.21
C GLY A 80 -13.42 -0.52 10.67
N ARG A 81 -12.45 0.25 11.21
CA ARG A 81 -12.10 0.24 12.63
C ARG A 81 -12.97 1.14 13.48
N ALA A 82 -13.56 2.18 12.89
CA ALA A 82 -14.43 3.10 13.60
C ALA A 82 -15.79 2.46 13.92
N GLY A 83 -16.27 2.59 15.14
CA GLY A 83 -17.65 2.25 15.51
C GLY A 83 -17.99 0.77 15.61
N ARG A 84 -17.01 -0.11 15.82
CA ARG A 84 -17.23 -1.57 15.83
C ARG A 84 -18.13 -2.09 16.95
N TYR A 85 -18.21 -1.41 18.07
CA TYR A 85 -18.81 -2.00 19.26
C TYR A 85 -20.15 -1.40 19.69
N ASP A 86 -20.36 -0.09 19.72
CA ASP A 86 -21.62 0.51 20.25
C ASP A 86 -21.93 1.91 19.74
N SER A 87 -21.17 2.46 18.84
CA SER A 87 -21.37 3.83 18.38
C SER A 87 -21.23 3.95 16.88
N GLN A 88 -22.01 4.84 16.27
CA GLN A 88 -21.77 5.24 14.89
C GLN A 88 -20.37 5.84 14.78
N GLY A 89 -19.42 5.05 14.31
CA GLY A 89 -18.08 5.50 14.02
C GLY A 89 -18.08 6.40 12.78
N ARG A 90 -17.17 7.37 12.79
CA ARG A 90 -16.95 8.27 11.65
C ARG A 90 -15.58 8.04 11.07
N ALA A 91 -15.48 8.14 9.74
CA ALA A 91 -14.21 8.16 9.03
C ALA A 91 -14.11 9.44 8.20
N LEU A 92 -12.98 10.13 8.31
CA LEU A 92 -12.65 11.29 7.50
C LEU A 92 -11.45 10.91 6.62
N ILE A 93 -11.54 11.18 5.33
CA ILE A 93 -10.47 10.91 4.37
C ILE A 93 -10.07 12.24 3.73
N GLN A 94 -8.85 12.67 4.00
CA GLN A 94 -8.27 13.84 3.36
C GLN A 94 -7.70 13.45 2.01
N THR A 95 -8.12 14.15 0.94
CA THR A 95 -7.70 13.87 -0.44
C THR A 95 -7.86 15.11 -1.33
N TRP A 96 -6.99 15.25 -2.32
CA TRP A 96 -7.14 16.18 -3.44
C TRP A 96 -7.94 15.57 -4.60
N MET A 97 -8.16 14.23 -4.57
CA MET A 97 -8.84 13.48 -5.62
C MET A 97 -10.17 12.85 -5.13
N PRO A 98 -11.17 13.62 -4.66
CA PRO A 98 -12.38 13.07 -4.05
C PRO A 98 -13.22 12.23 -5.03
N ARG A 99 -13.01 12.40 -6.36
CA ARG A 99 -13.70 11.62 -7.40
C ARG A 99 -12.95 10.36 -7.81
N HIS A 100 -11.81 10.06 -7.17
CA HIS A 100 -11.02 8.86 -7.50
C HIS A 100 -11.86 7.58 -7.31
N PRO A 101 -11.79 6.60 -8.24
CA PRO A 101 -12.63 5.38 -8.23
C PRO A 101 -12.58 4.63 -6.89
N VAL A 102 -11.39 4.48 -6.31
CA VAL A 102 -11.18 3.86 -4.98
C VAL A 102 -12.01 4.54 -3.90
N LEU A 103 -11.96 5.87 -3.83
CA LEU A 103 -12.68 6.64 -2.80
C LEU A 103 -14.18 6.63 -3.03
N GLN A 104 -14.61 6.71 -4.27
CA GLN A 104 -16.04 6.59 -4.64
C GLN A 104 -16.60 5.19 -4.31
N ALA A 105 -15.82 4.14 -4.52
CA ALA A 105 -16.22 2.78 -4.17
C ALA A 105 -16.37 2.61 -2.64
N LEU A 106 -15.49 3.23 -1.86
CA LEU A 106 -15.57 3.23 -0.40
C LEU A 106 -16.79 3.99 0.13
N LEU A 107 -17.06 5.18 -0.44
CA LEU A 107 -18.19 6.03 -0.03
C LEU A 107 -19.55 5.42 -0.33
N LYS A 108 -19.68 4.67 -1.43
CA LYS A 108 -20.92 4.08 -1.91
C LYS A 108 -21.09 2.61 -1.52
N ASP A 109 -20.13 2.04 -0.80
CA ASP A 109 -20.02 0.60 -0.50
C ASP A 109 -20.12 -0.31 -1.75
N HIS A 110 -19.60 0.18 -2.87
CA HIS A 110 -19.58 -0.53 -4.16
C HIS A 110 -18.27 -1.30 -4.40
N GLY A 111 -17.75 -1.94 -3.35
CA GLY A 111 -16.44 -2.59 -3.41
C GLY A 111 -16.37 -3.73 -4.41
N GLU A 112 -17.40 -4.55 -4.51
CA GLU A 112 -17.44 -5.66 -5.46
C GLU A 112 -17.41 -5.16 -6.91
N LYS A 113 -18.22 -4.17 -7.24
CA LYS A 113 -18.23 -3.56 -8.57
C LYS A 113 -16.86 -2.94 -8.90
N PHE A 114 -16.23 -2.28 -7.94
CA PHE A 114 -14.90 -1.71 -8.12
C PHE A 114 -13.86 -2.80 -8.43
N LEU A 115 -13.84 -3.89 -7.65
CA LEU A 115 -12.90 -4.99 -7.85
C LEU A 115 -13.10 -5.71 -9.18
N ASN A 116 -14.34 -5.87 -9.62
CA ASN A 116 -14.65 -6.45 -10.92
C ASN A 116 -14.14 -5.55 -12.06
N THR A 117 -14.36 -4.23 -11.98
CA THR A 117 -13.81 -3.29 -12.97
C THR A 117 -12.28 -3.32 -13.01
N GLU A 118 -11.62 -3.38 -11.85
CA GLU A 118 -10.16 -3.54 -11.78
C GLU A 118 -9.69 -4.84 -12.44
N LEU A 119 -10.44 -5.93 -12.25
CA LEU A 119 -10.12 -7.21 -12.87
C LEU A 119 -10.26 -7.16 -14.39
N GLU A 120 -11.33 -6.56 -14.91
CA GLU A 120 -11.54 -6.35 -16.35
C GLU A 120 -10.41 -5.54 -16.98
N GLN A 121 -9.99 -4.44 -16.35
CA GLN A 121 -8.85 -3.63 -16.81
C GLN A 121 -7.54 -4.40 -16.83
N ARG A 122 -7.33 -5.33 -15.89
CA ARG A 122 -6.15 -6.20 -15.88
C ARG A 122 -6.18 -7.24 -16.98
N ILE A 123 -7.34 -7.72 -17.38
CA ILE A 123 -7.49 -8.59 -18.55
C ILE A 123 -7.08 -7.82 -19.80
N GLU A 124 -7.65 -6.64 -20.01
CA GLU A 124 -7.35 -5.79 -21.18
C GLU A 124 -5.86 -5.41 -21.28
N ALA A 125 -5.25 -5.12 -20.13
CA ALA A 125 -3.84 -4.75 -20.04
C ALA A 125 -2.87 -5.95 -20.04
N ASN A 126 -3.37 -7.21 -20.09
CA ASN A 126 -2.58 -8.42 -20.00
C ASN A 126 -1.61 -8.43 -18.80
N VAL A 127 -2.12 -8.08 -17.63
CA VAL A 127 -1.34 -8.06 -16.37
C VAL A 127 -1.89 -9.08 -15.36
N PRO A 128 -1.16 -9.41 -14.28
CA PRO A 128 -1.62 -10.35 -13.28
C PRO A 128 -3.04 -10.04 -12.73
N PRO A 129 -3.91 -11.05 -12.56
CA PRO A 129 -3.64 -12.49 -12.54
C PRO A 129 -3.68 -13.19 -13.92
N HIS A 130 -4.00 -12.48 -14.99
CA HIS A 130 -4.15 -13.07 -16.34
C HIS A 130 -2.80 -13.35 -17.00
N ALA A 131 -1.78 -12.55 -16.71
CA ALA A 131 -0.39 -12.83 -17.09
C ALA A 131 0.48 -13.09 -15.86
N LYS A 132 1.68 -13.59 -16.07
CA LYS A 132 2.69 -13.78 -15.02
C LYS A 132 3.84 -12.82 -15.26
N PHE A 133 4.23 -12.09 -14.21
CA PHE A 133 5.38 -11.19 -14.24
C PHE A 133 6.59 -11.82 -13.58
N ILE A 134 7.73 -11.74 -14.26
CA ILE A 134 9.04 -12.10 -13.73
C ILE A 134 9.88 -10.82 -13.73
N SER A 135 10.41 -10.45 -12.58
CA SER A 135 11.30 -9.29 -12.43
C SER A 135 12.75 -9.76 -12.30
N LEU A 136 13.61 -9.32 -13.21
CA LEU A 136 15.04 -9.51 -13.12
C LEU A 136 15.67 -8.23 -12.54
N ILE A 137 16.18 -8.31 -11.32
CA ILE A 137 16.80 -7.17 -10.63
C ILE A 137 18.31 -7.28 -10.78
N LEU A 138 18.89 -6.33 -11.51
CA LEU A 138 20.33 -6.18 -11.63
C LEU A 138 20.83 -5.20 -10.59
N SER A 139 21.85 -5.56 -9.84
CA SER A 139 22.44 -4.67 -8.83
C SER A 139 23.98 -4.66 -8.93
N GLY A 140 24.59 -3.51 -8.73
CA GLY A 140 26.03 -3.36 -8.81
C GLY A 140 26.49 -1.96 -8.39
N ARG A 141 27.76 -1.65 -8.66
CA ARG A 141 28.36 -0.36 -8.24
C ARG A 141 28.25 0.76 -9.28
N LYS A 142 28.09 0.40 -10.56
CA LYS A 142 28.10 1.35 -11.67
C LYS A 142 26.82 1.19 -12.49
N GLU A 143 25.97 2.19 -12.45
CA GLU A 143 24.68 2.21 -13.14
C GLU A 143 24.82 1.96 -14.65
N ARG A 144 25.77 2.66 -15.31
CA ARG A 144 26.01 2.48 -16.74
C ARG A 144 26.32 1.02 -17.11
N THR A 145 27.16 0.36 -16.32
CA THR A 145 27.50 -1.07 -16.58
C THR A 145 26.29 -1.98 -16.43
N LEU A 146 25.38 -1.67 -15.47
CA LEU A 146 24.15 -2.43 -15.28
C LEU A 146 23.18 -2.23 -16.44
N LEU A 147 23.02 -0.99 -16.90
CA LEU A 147 22.17 -0.68 -18.06
C LEU A 147 22.70 -1.35 -19.33
N ASP A 148 24.01 -1.25 -19.60
CA ASP A 148 24.64 -1.89 -20.75
C ASP A 148 24.46 -3.43 -20.71
N PHE A 149 24.58 -4.03 -19.51
CA PHE A 149 24.32 -5.46 -19.33
C PHE A 149 22.85 -5.81 -19.53
N GLY A 150 21.93 -5.00 -18.98
CA GLY A 150 20.50 -5.19 -19.15
C GLY A 150 20.06 -5.14 -20.62
N ILE A 151 20.62 -4.18 -21.40
CA ILE A 151 20.38 -4.07 -22.84
C ILE A 151 20.89 -5.32 -23.58
N LYS A 152 22.10 -5.79 -23.27
CA LYS A 152 22.64 -7.01 -23.85
C LYS A 152 21.78 -8.23 -23.56
N LEU A 153 21.34 -8.34 -22.30
CA LEU A 153 20.47 -9.42 -21.86
C LEU A 153 19.12 -9.40 -22.60
N LYS A 154 18.50 -8.22 -22.72
CA LYS A 154 17.27 -8.06 -23.50
C LYS A 154 17.46 -8.47 -24.95
N ASN A 155 18.49 -7.98 -25.62
CA ASN A 155 18.78 -8.32 -27.01
C ASN A 155 19.00 -9.83 -27.21
N GLN A 156 19.59 -10.49 -26.21
CA GLN A 156 19.79 -11.93 -26.23
C GLN A 156 18.46 -12.69 -26.12
N PHE A 157 17.55 -12.24 -25.26
CA PHE A 157 16.20 -12.80 -25.21
C PHE A 157 15.41 -12.54 -26.50
N ASP A 158 15.47 -11.31 -27.02
CA ASP A 158 14.76 -10.91 -28.24
C ASP A 158 15.27 -11.70 -29.48
N SER A 159 16.52 -12.22 -29.46
CA SER A 159 17.06 -13.07 -30.50
C SER A 159 16.54 -14.52 -30.49
N HIS A 160 15.87 -14.92 -29.41
CA HIS A 160 15.21 -16.22 -29.31
C HIS A 160 13.72 -16.03 -29.54
N ASP A 161 13.11 -16.80 -30.38
CA ASP A 161 11.66 -16.78 -30.61
C ASP A 161 10.95 -17.41 -29.40
N LEU A 162 10.83 -16.62 -28.34
CA LEU A 162 10.16 -17.01 -27.10
C LEU A 162 8.68 -16.68 -27.23
N GLN A 163 7.88 -17.64 -27.69
CA GLN A 163 6.44 -17.50 -27.80
C GLN A 163 5.83 -17.16 -26.42
N ASP A 164 4.86 -16.28 -26.40
CA ASP A 164 4.11 -15.85 -25.20
C ASP A 164 4.95 -15.12 -24.11
N LEU A 165 6.10 -14.54 -24.47
CA LEU A 165 6.93 -13.77 -23.56
C LEU A 165 7.17 -12.34 -24.05
N ASP A 166 6.61 -11.36 -23.36
CA ASP A 166 6.92 -9.94 -23.57
C ASP A 166 8.06 -9.49 -22.66
N ILE A 167 9.08 -8.85 -23.21
CA ILE A 167 10.26 -8.40 -22.46
C ILE A 167 10.30 -6.88 -22.40
N PHE A 168 10.15 -6.34 -21.19
CA PHE A 168 10.18 -4.91 -20.92
C PHE A 168 11.50 -4.50 -20.28
N GLY A 169 11.89 -3.24 -20.50
CA GLY A 169 13.09 -2.65 -19.90
C GLY A 169 14.34 -2.71 -20.79
N PRO A 170 15.54 -2.54 -20.23
CA PRO A 170 15.80 -2.26 -18.82
C PRO A 170 15.27 -0.89 -18.37
N ALA A 171 14.83 -0.79 -17.13
CA ALA A 171 14.40 0.45 -16.51
C ALA A 171 15.16 0.67 -15.18
N VAL A 172 15.45 1.92 -14.87
CA VAL A 172 16.07 2.27 -13.60
C VAL A 172 15.06 2.08 -12.47
N ALA A 173 15.50 1.46 -11.36
CA ALA A 173 14.64 1.27 -10.20
C ALA A 173 14.19 2.61 -9.60
N PRO A 174 12.97 2.73 -9.06
CA PRO A 174 12.48 3.96 -8.41
C PRO A 174 13.41 4.45 -7.29
N ILE A 175 14.05 3.53 -6.57
CA ILE A 175 15.15 3.82 -5.64
C ILE A 175 16.42 3.26 -6.27
N SER A 176 17.09 4.09 -7.04
CA SER A 176 18.24 3.69 -7.86
C SER A 176 19.50 3.41 -7.05
N ARG A 177 19.59 3.85 -5.78
CA ARG A 177 20.81 3.69 -4.99
C ARG A 177 20.52 3.39 -3.52
N ILE A 178 20.96 2.23 -3.03
CA ILE A 178 20.87 1.84 -1.63
C ILE A 178 22.26 1.46 -1.13
N LYS A 179 22.74 2.09 -0.05
CA LYS A 179 24.05 1.77 0.57
C LYS A 179 25.21 1.71 -0.43
N ASN A 180 25.31 2.71 -1.32
CA ASN A 180 26.33 2.77 -2.39
C ASN A 180 26.27 1.67 -3.46
N LYS A 181 25.15 0.98 -3.59
CA LYS A 181 24.85 0.07 -4.72
C LYS A 181 23.68 0.64 -5.53
N THR A 182 23.81 0.57 -6.81
CA THR A 182 22.72 0.87 -7.78
C THR A 182 21.99 -0.40 -8.12
#